data_b846a0ceda41b16dbd410755cb2128db
#
_entry.id   b846a0ceda41b16dbd410755cb2128db
#
_cell.length_a   1.000
_cell.length_b   1.000
_cell.length_c   1.000
_cell.angle_alpha   90.00
_cell.angle_beta   90.00
_cell.angle_gamma   90.00
#
_symmetry.space_group_name_H-M   'P 1'
#
loop_
_entity.id
_entity.type
_entity.pdbx_description
1 polymer ?
#
loop_
_entity_poly.entity_id
_entity_poly.type
_entity_poly.pdbx_seq_one_letter_code
_entity_poly.pdbx_strand_id
1 'polypeptide(L)'
;MPTREMVDQYVTPNKDGEASCIPELGWVPRGQRKSRDGVDNTYAFYSYEKDRGRRVVNFADRHSRIHTYGNSFTHCDQVSDGETWQEYLAAHLQEPIRNFGIGGNSVYQALTRMRIVEPANSADYLILNAWDDDHYRNIDAWRSVRMGRIPRWTLPHLAVNVEAETFEEMANPCPTHDDHYKLCDPDWVWEQFKEDPTVRACAARKADVAVSDGLAAWVAEGFGFSDDAFGDLEPEARIEKMHREAALFATRCVIEMAERFADKHQRKLMVLLSFGSRHIRQALLDAPLFDQTLLDWLAKRDTLMVDLRDAFRLDFARSSLDADTYLAPFYNGHHTPRGNFFFAWALKGRLVEWLDPKPLPYRD
;
A
#
# COMPACT_ATOMS: atom_id res chain seq x y z
N MET A 1 0.97 25.34 0.09
CA MET A 1 0.06 25.33 -1.08
C MET A 1 0.85 25.07 -2.35
N PRO A 2 0.40 24.24 -3.29
CA PRO A 2 1.04 24.09 -4.59
C PRO A 2 0.86 25.34 -5.44
N THR A 3 1.86 25.61 -6.27
CA THR A 3 1.74 26.62 -7.33
C THR A 3 1.16 25.98 -8.59
N ARG A 4 0.58 26.79 -9.48
CA ARG A 4 0.06 26.30 -10.75
C ARG A 4 1.15 25.59 -11.57
N GLU A 5 2.37 26.12 -11.58
CA GLU A 5 3.51 25.50 -12.24
C GLU A 5 3.83 24.10 -11.68
N MET A 6 3.75 23.92 -10.37
CA MET A 6 3.93 22.62 -9.73
C MET A 6 2.84 21.62 -10.16
N VAL A 7 1.60 22.08 -10.34
CA VAL A 7 0.51 21.25 -10.86
C VAL A 7 0.73 20.92 -12.33
N ASP A 8 1.16 21.90 -13.16
CA ASP A 8 1.48 21.68 -14.58
C ASP A 8 2.56 20.62 -14.76
N GLN A 9 3.65 20.69 -13.96
CA GLN A 9 4.74 19.68 -14.00
C GLN A 9 4.25 18.27 -13.74
N TYR A 10 3.19 18.12 -12.98
CA TYR A 10 2.60 16.82 -12.65
C TYR A 10 1.53 16.38 -13.65
N VAL A 11 0.64 17.28 -14.05
CA VAL A 11 -0.51 16.97 -14.91
C VAL A 11 -0.10 16.74 -16.37
N THR A 12 0.83 17.57 -16.89
CA THR A 12 1.20 17.54 -18.32
C THR A 12 1.80 16.20 -18.76
N PRO A 13 2.83 15.64 -18.11
CA PRO A 13 3.40 14.34 -18.54
C PRO A 13 2.36 13.21 -18.51
N ASN A 14 1.43 13.28 -17.58
CA ASN A 14 0.39 12.26 -17.44
C ASN A 14 -0.71 12.39 -18.52
N LYS A 15 -1.04 13.60 -18.95
CA LYS A 15 -1.92 13.83 -20.13
C LYS A 15 -1.31 13.26 -21.40
N ASP A 16 0.02 13.33 -21.56
CA ASP A 16 0.76 12.90 -22.75
C ASP A 16 0.94 11.37 -22.85
N GLY A 17 0.46 10.59 -21.89
CA GLY A 17 0.29 9.17 -22.12
C GLY A 17 0.95 8.18 -21.17
N GLU A 18 1.69 8.62 -20.14
CA GLU A 18 2.36 7.70 -19.21
C GLU A 18 1.40 7.08 -18.17
N ALA A 19 0.29 7.77 -17.90
CA ALA A 19 -0.74 7.29 -16.98
C ALA A 19 -2.13 7.79 -17.39
N SER A 20 -3.16 7.15 -16.82
CA SER A 20 -4.55 7.63 -16.92
C SER A 20 -5.04 7.96 -15.53
N CYS A 21 -5.78 9.06 -15.40
CA CYS A 21 -6.53 9.36 -14.21
C CYS A 21 -7.84 8.57 -14.24
N ILE A 22 -8.04 7.72 -13.23
CA ILE A 22 -9.28 6.98 -13.00
C ILE A 22 -9.85 7.52 -11.68
N PRO A 23 -11.07 8.08 -11.67
CA PRO A 23 -11.63 8.74 -10.49
C PRO A 23 -11.57 7.88 -9.23
N GLU A 24 -11.82 6.58 -9.35
CA GLU A 24 -11.88 5.62 -8.25
C GLU A 24 -10.49 5.15 -7.78
N LEU A 25 -9.42 5.42 -8.55
CA LEU A 25 -8.07 4.92 -8.26
C LEU A 25 -6.99 6.00 -8.22
N GLY A 26 -7.26 7.16 -8.81
CA GLY A 26 -6.23 8.15 -9.10
C GLY A 26 -5.45 7.78 -10.36
N TRP A 27 -4.12 7.83 -10.30
CA TRP A 27 -3.25 7.61 -11.46
C TRP A 27 -2.90 6.14 -11.67
N VAL A 28 -3.22 5.62 -12.85
CA VAL A 28 -2.94 4.24 -13.26
C VAL A 28 -1.96 4.26 -14.44
N PRO A 29 -0.79 3.63 -14.33
CA PRO A 29 0.21 3.62 -15.39
C PRO A 29 -0.28 2.85 -16.62
N ARG A 30 0.32 3.17 -17.80
CA ARG A 30 0.01 2.50 -19.07
C ARG A 30 1.22 2.52 -20.01
N GLY A 31 1.15 1.73 -21.08
CA GLY A 31 2.17 1.70 -22.13
C GLY A 31 3.50 1.10 -21.68
N GLN A 32 4.58 1.79 -21.93
CA GLN A 32 5.93 1.38 -21.54
C GLN A 32 6.67 2.57 -20.95
N ARG A 33 7.46 2.31 -19.92
CA ARG A 33 8.30 3.31 -19.26
C ARG A 33 9.69 2.73 -19.03
N LYS A 34 10.70 3.56 -19.22
CA LYS A 34 12.08 3.30 -18.83
C LYS A 34 12.47 4.32 -17.78
N SER A 35 12.94 3.86 -16.63
CA SER A 35 13.37 4.73 -15.54
C SER A 35 14.80 4.39 -15.12
N ARG A 36 15.59 5.40 -14.75
CA ARG A 36 16.97 5.20 -14.22
C ARG A 36 16.93 5.22 -12.71
N ASP A 37 16.20 4.27 -12.13
CA ASP A 37 15.93 4.17 -10.71
C ASP A 37 16.31 2.79 -10.10
N GLY A 38 16.91 1.90 -10.90
CA GLY A 38 17.41 0.61 -10.44
C GLY A 38 18.67 0.72 -9.58
N VAL A 39 19.14 -0.43 -9.08
CA VAL A 39 20.39 -0.53 -8.29
C VAL A 39 21.54 0.08 -9.09
N ASP A 40 22.40 0.84 -8.42
CA ASP A 40 23.56 1.54 -9.01
C ASP A 40 23.19 2.45 -10.20
N ASN A 41 22.01 3.07 -10.15
CA ASN A 41 21.46 3.90 -11.21
C ASN A 41 21.29 3.16 -12.55
N THR A 42 21.10 1.87 -12.53
CA THR A 42 20.73 1.09 -13.73
C THR A 42 19.31 1.40 -14.18
N TYR A 43 18.99 1.01 -15.41
CA TYR A 43 17.65 1.21 -15.93
C TYR A 43 16.71 0.06 -15.54
N ALA A 44 15.53 0.43 -15.05
CA ALA A 44 14.38 -0.46 -14.93
C ALA A 44 13.40 -0.23 -16.09
N PHE A 45 12.86 -1.32 -16.64
CA PHE A 45 11.91 -1.32 -17.74
C PHE A 45 10.53 -1.81 -17.26
N TYR A 46 9.54 -1.00 -17.51
CA TYR A 46 8.16 -1.23 -17.08
C TYR A 46 7.26 -1.31 -18.30
N SER A 47 6.54 -2.40 -18.46
CA SER A 47 5.53 -2.56 -19.50
C SER A 47 4.19 -2.93 -18.88
N TYR A 48 3.09 -2.43 -19.46
CA TYR A 48 1.75 -2.66 -18.96
C TYR A 48 0.87 -3.30 -20.04
N GLU A 49 0.10 -4.29 -19.63
CA GLU A 49 -0.88 -4.97 -20.48
C GLU A 49 -2.11 -4.08 -20.71
N LYS A 50 -3.02 -4.53 -21.58
CA LYS A 50 -4.26 -3.77 -21.90
C LYS A 50 -5.12 -3.49 -20.66
N ASP A 51 -5.16 -4.40 -19.70
CA ASP A 51 -5.84 -4.26 -18.42
C ASP A 51 -5.02 -3.44 -17.40
N ARG A 52 -3.86 -2.90 -17.87
CA ARG A 52 -2.95 -2.08 -17.08
C ARG A 52 -2.30 -2.81 -15.90
N GLY A 53 -2.35 -4.13 -15.88
CA GLY A 53 -1.46 -4.94 -15.05
C GLY A 53 -0.05 -4.87 -15.61
N ARG A 54 0.96 -5.09 -14.78
CA ARG A 54 2.34 -5.18 -15.22
C ARG A 54 2.50 -6.38 -16.15
N ARG A 55 3.37 -6.27 -17.16
CA ARG A 55 3.58 -7.33 -18.15
C ARG A 55 3.98 -8.63 -17.48
N VAL A 56 3.32 -9.71 -17.89
CA VAL A 56 3.72 -11.08 -17.55
C VAL A 56 4.84 -11.51 -18.50
N VAL A 57 5.91 -12.05 -17.95
CA VAL A 57 7.06 -12.57 -18.70
C VAL A 57 7.03 -14.10 -18.74
N ASN A 58 6.95 -14.73 -17.55
CA ASN A 58 6.91 -16.17 -17.44
C ASN A 58 5.50 -16.72 -17.69
N PHE A 59 5.36 -17.64 -18.64
CA PHE A 59 4.10 -18.31 -18.98
C PHE A 59 2.98 -17.35 -19.42
N ALA A 60 3.33 -16.27 -20.12
CA ALA A 60 2.41 -15.22 -20.57
C ALA A 60 1.30 -15.71 -21.52
N ASP A 61 1.48 -16.88 -22.12
CA ASP A 61 0.50 -17.57 -23.00
C ASP A 61 -0.60 -18.30 -22.24
N ARG A 62 -0.52 -18.36 -20.91
CA ARG A 62 -1.49 -19.08 -20.08
C ARG A 62 -2.37 -18.14 -19.27
N HIS A 63 -3.56 -18.61 -18.93
CA HIS A 63 -4.43 -17.92 -17.98
C HIS A 63 -3.80 -17.94 -16.57
N SER A 64 -3.84 -16.81 -15.90
CA SER A 64 -3.40 -16.69 -14.51
C SER A 64 -4.56 -16.94 -13.56
N ARG A 65 -4.39 -17.88 -12.63
CA ARG A 65 -5.32 -18.09 -11.53
C ARG A 65 -4.96 -17.34 -10.26
N ILE A 66 -3.85 -16.57 -10.26
CA ILE A 66 -3.34 -15.82 -9.12
C ILE A 66 -3.15 -14.38 -9.51
N HIS A 67 -3.85 -13.47 -8.83
CA HIS A 67 -3.73 -12.04 -9.01
C HIS A 67 -3.23 -11.37 -7.73
N THR A 68 -2.36 -10.35 -7.87
CA THR A 68 -1.76 -9.62 -6.75
C THR A 68 -2.08 -8.14 -6.83
N TYR A 69 -2.50 -7.58 -5.70
CA TYR A 69 -2.94 -6.19 -5.55
C TYR A 69 -2.19 -5.53 -4.41
N GLY A 70 -1.82 -4.28 -4.56
CA GLY A 70 -1.08 -3.50 -3.57
C GLY A 70 -0.44 -2.24 -4.15
N ASN A 71 0.57 -1.75 -3.49
CA ASN A 71 1.29 -0.52 -3.81
C ASN A 71 2.54 -0.75 -4.70
N SER A 72 3.56 0.13 -4.56
CA SER A 72 4.83 0.03 -5.28
C SER A 72 5.66 -1.21 -4.93
N PHE A 73 5.50 -1.82 -3.76
CA PHE A 73 6.14 -3.07 -3.38
C PHE A 73 5.46 -4.29 -4.04
N THR A 74 4.18 -4.18 -4.39
CA THR A 74 3.50 -5.17 -5.25
C THR A 74 3.82 -4.92 -6.72
N HIS A 75 3.76 -3.66 -7.15
CA HIS A 75 4.18 -3.25 -8.49
C HIS A 75 5.64 -3.59 -8.78
N CYS A 76 6.48 -3.64 -7.75
CA CYS A 76 7.92 -3.82 -7.80
C CYS A 76 8.62 -2.66 -8.53
N ASP A 77 8.50 -1.44 -7.96
CA ASP A 77 9.24 -0.30 -8.46
C ASP A 77 10.76 -0.57 -8.36
N GLN A 78 11.55 0.04 -9.23
CA GLN A 78 13.01 -0.02 -9.34
C GLN A 78 13.57 -1.36 -9.88
N VAL A 79 12.72 -2.27 -10.38
CA VAL A 79 13.15 -3.47 -11.10
C VAL A 79 12.40 -3.66 -12.41
N SER A 80 13.02 -4.34 -13.38
CA SER A 80 12.42 -4.61 -14.69
C SER A 80 11.32 -5.67 -14.64
N ASP A 81 10.53 -5.81 -15.73
CA ASP A 81 9.36 -6.70 -15.76
C ASP A 81 9.64 -8.14 -15.32
N GLY A 82 10.78 -8.72 -15.70
CA GLY A 82 11.15 -10.09 -15.31
C GLY A 82 11.75 -10.24 -13.92
N GLU A 83 11.92 -9.15 -13.15
CA GLU A 83 12.61 -9.14 -11.85
C GLU A 83 11.65 -8.92 -10.68
N THR A 84 10.34 -9.01 -10.91
CA THR A 84 9.33 -8.86 -9.87
C THR A 84 9.22 -10.15 -9.05
N TRP A 85 8.78 -10.05 -7.79
CA TRP A 85 8.57 -11.25 -6.97
C TRP A 85 7.52 -12.20 -7.57
N GLN A 86 6.53 -11.67 -8.31
CA GLN A 86 5.56 -12.46 -9.04
C GLN A 86 6.22 -13.30 -10.14
N GLU A 87 7.16 -12.73 -10.88
CA GLU A 87 7.87 -13.44 -11.94
C GLU A 87 8.82 -14.52 -11.39
N TYR A 88 9.49 -14.24 -10.27
CA TYR A 88 10.27 -15.28 -9.57
C TYR A 88 9.39 -16.43 -9.07
N LEU A 89 8.21 -16.12 -8.51
CA LEU A 89 7.23 -17.15 -8.13
C LEU A 89 6.68 -17.89 -9.34
N ALA A 90 6.32 -17.18 -10.41
CA ALA A 90 5.82 -17.80 -11.64
C ALA A 90 6.81 -18.83 -12.20
N ALA A 91 8.11 -18.52 -12.20
CA ALA A 91 9.16 -19.45 -12.62
C ALA A 91 9.22 -20.71 -11.74
N HIS A 92 9.05 -20.56 -10.41
CA HIS A 92 9.01 -21.69 -9.47
C HIS A 92 7.75 -22.55 -9.60
N LEU A 93 6.60 -21.90 -9.80
CA LEU A 93 5.30 -22.59 -9.85
C LEU A 93 4.98 -23.14 -11.24
N GLN A 94 5.70 -22.69 -12.27
CA GLN A 94 5.46 -22.96 -13.69
C GLN A 94 4.05 -22.53 -14.14
N GLU A 95 3.56 -21.43 -13.60
CA GLU A 95 2.31 -20.80 -13.97
C GLU A 95 2.37 -19.27 -13.79
N PRO A 96 1.62 -18.48 -14.59
CA PRO A 96 1.69 -17.04 -14.52
C PRO A 96 1.06 -16.49 -13.24
N ILE A 97 1.59 -15.35 -12.78
CA ILE A 97 0.99 -14.55 -11.71
C ILE A 97 0.81 -13.13 -12.22
N ARG A 98 -0.40 -12.59 -12.12
CA ARG A 98 -0.70 -11.22 -12.55
C ARG A 98 -0.34 -10.22 -11.45
N ASN A 99 0.26 -9.12 -11.87
CA ASN A 99 0.65 -8.03 -11.00
C ASN A 99 -0.17 -6.77 -11.31
N PHE A 100 -1.12 -6.43 -10.43
CA PHE A 100 -1.97 -5.24 -10.49
C PHE A 100 -1.57 -4.18 -9.46
N GLY A 101 -0.38 -4.26 -8.88
CA GLY A 101 0.16 -3.24 -8.01
C GLY A 101 0.29 -1.89 -8.69
N ILE A 102 0.08 -0.80 -7.96
CA ILE A 102 0.23 0.57 -8.45
C ILE A 102 1.04 1.38 -7.44
N GLY A 103 2.12 1.99 -7.89
CA GLY A 103 2.96 2.83 -7.05
C GLY A 103 2.16 3.92 -6.33
N GLY A 104 2.35 4.01 -5.01
CA GLY A 104 1.66 4.99 -4.19
C GLY A 104 0.24 4.62 -3.74
N ASN A 105 -0.36 3.51 -4.16
CA ASN A 105 -1.66 3.08 -3.66
C ASN A 105 -1.63 2.76 -2.15
N SER A 106 -2.79 2.84 -1.53
CA SER A 106 -3.07 2.24 -0.22
C SER A 106 -3.67 0.84 -0.39
N VAL A 107 -3.96 0.18 0.73
CA VAL A 107 -4.72 -1.09 0.71
C VAL A 107 -6.14 -0.88 0.14
N TYR A 108 -6.75 0.29 0.42
CA TYR A 108 -8.07 0.64 -0.10
C TYR A 108 -8.09 0.81 -1.62
N GLN A 109 -7.11 1.52 -2.20
CA GLN A 109 -7.00 1.61 -3.66
C GLN A 109 -6.64 0.26 -4.29
N ALA A 110 -5.88 -0.59 -3.59
CA ALA A 110 -5.60 -1.96 -4.04
C ALA A 110 -6.88 -2.81 -4.11
N LEU A 111 -7.74 -2.73 -3.10
CA LEU A 111 -9.07 -3.34 -3.13
C LEU A 111 -9.96 -2.77 -4.23
N THR A 112 -9.96 -1.45 -4.41
CA THR A 112 -10.71 -0.81 -5.50
C THR A 112 -10.22 -1.29 -6.86
N ARG A 113 -8.91 -1.44 -7.04
CA ARG A 113 -8.34 -2.03 -8.23
C ARG A 113 -8.81 -3.47 -8.45
N MET A 114 -8.86 -4.27 -7.40
CA MET A 114 -9.41 -5.64 -7.42
C MET A 114 -10.87 -5.64 -7.88
N ARG A 115 -11.71 -4.78 -7.30
CA ARG A 115 -13.14 -4.62 -7.67
C ARG A 115 -13.34 -4.25 -9.15
N ILE A 116 -12.39 -3.53 -9.75
CA ILE A 116 -12.44 -3.14 -11.17
C ILE A 116 -11.96 -4.27 -12.08
N VAL A 117 -10.89 -4.97 -11.72
CA VAL A 117 -10.22 -5.96 -12.59
C VAL A 117 -10.95 -7.30 -12.59
N GLU A 118 -11.30 -7.83 -11.42
CA GLU A 118 -11.81 -9.19 -11.27
C GLU A 118 -13.10 -9.50 -12.05
N PRO A 119 -14.06 -8.57 -12.24
CA PRO A 119 -15.24 -8.83 -13.05
C PRO A 119 -14.94 -9.10 -14.53
N ALA A 120 -13.87 -8.53 -15.06
CA ALA A 120 -13.50 -8.66 -16.48
C ALA A 120 -12.38 -9.69 -16.73
N ASN A 121 -11.51 -9.88 -15.75
CA ASN A 121 -10.36 -10.78 -15.80
C ASN A 121 -10.19 -11.41 -14.42
N SER A 122 -10.83 -12.55 -14.17
CA SER A 122 -10.95 -13.13 -12.84
C SER A 122 -9.85 -14.15 -12.54
N ALA A 123 -9.44 -14.21 -11.27
CA ALA A 123 -8.56 -15.23 -10.72
C ALA A 123 -9.24 -16.00 -9.60
N ASP A 124 -8.79 -17.24 -9.34
CA ASP A 124 -9.28 -18.05 -8.22
C ASP A 124 -8.65 -17.64 -6.89
N TYR A 125 -7.45 -17.06 -6.95
CA TYR A 125 -6.62 -16.71 -5.80
C TYR A 125 -6.22 -15.23 -5.86
N LEU A 126 -6.58 -14.48 -4.83
CA LEU A 126 -6.33 -13.05 -4.71
C LEU A 126 -5.34 -12.81 -3.57
N ILE A 127 -4.25 -12.08 -3.85
CA ILE A 127 -3.28 -11.67 -2.85
C ILE A 127 -3.38 -10.16 -2.68
N LEU A 128 -3.81 -9.72 -1.50
CA LEU A 128 -3.87 -8.32 -1.11
C LEU A 128 -2.66 -8.00 -0.23
N ASN A 129 -1.73 -7.23 -0.77
CA ASN A 129 -0.53 -6.82 -0.05
C ASN A 129 -0.73 -5.47 0.63
N ALA A 130 -0.52 -5.43 1.93
CA ALA A 130 -0.45 -4.23 2.74
C ALA A 130 1.02 -3.96 3.14
N TRP A 131 1.49 -2.76 2.84
CA TRP A 131 2.82 -2.29 3.21
C TRP A 131 2.71 -1.23 4.33
N ASP A 132 3.77 -1.03 5.08
CA ASP A 132 3.77 -0.25 6.33
C ASP A 132 3.13 1.15 6.26
N ASP A 133 3.38 1.96 5.21
CA ASP A 133 2.76 3.27 5.06
C ASP A 133 1.32 3.21 4.47
N ASP A 134 0.94 2.07 3.89
CA ASP A 134 -0.37 1.92 3.25
C ASP A 134 -1.53 2.04 4.25
N HIS A 135 -1.27 1.74 5.53
CA HIS A 135 -2.26 1.91 6.59
C HIS A 135 -2.72 3.37 6.64
N TYR A 136 -1.77 4.30 6.75
CA TYR A 136 -2.07 5.75 6.75
C TYR A 136 -2.68 6.23 5.43
N ARG A 137 -2.26 5.63 4.32
CA ARG A 137 -2.77 5.98 3.00
C ARG A 137 -4.24 5.66 2.81
N ASN A 138 -4.80 4.73 3.61
CA ASN A 138 -6.23 4.43 3.57
C ASN A 138 -7.10 5.62 3.99
N ILE A 139 -6.57 6.51 4.83
CA ILE A 139 -7.27 7.68 5.38
C ILE A 139 -6.72 9.02 4.88
N ASP A 140 -5.76 9.01 3.95
CA ASP A 140 -5.18 10.22 3.36
C ASP A 140 -6.05 10.72 2.19
N ALA A 141 -6.92 11.69 2.39
CA ALA A 141 -7.62 12.41 1.31
C ALA A 141 -6.63 13.18 0.41
N TRP A 142 -5.65 13.83 1.02
CA TRP A 142 -4.56 14.56 0.35
C TRP A 142 -3.21 14.20 0.96
N ARG A 143 -2.59 13.17 0.42
CA ARG A 143 -1.34 12.58 0.93
C ARG A 143 -0.18 13.57 1.08
N SER A 144 -0.12 14.60 0.26
CA SER A 144 0.94 15.60 0.31
C SER A 144 1.01 16.35 1.64
N VAL A 145 -0.10 16.48 2.35
CA VAL A 145 -0.13 17.12 3.68
C VAL A 145 0.70 16.31 4.68
N ARG A 146 0.56 14.99 4.67
CA ARG A 146 1.32 14.10 5.57
C ARG A 146 2.77 13.94 5.12
N MET A 147 3.01 13.67 3.85
CA MET A 147 4.34 13.35 3.34
C MET A 147 5.24 14.55 3.05
N GLY A 148 4.72 15.78 3.09
CA GLY A 148 5.49 17.00 2.79
C GLY A 148 6.02 17.09 1.36
N ARG A 149 5.49 16.27 0.45
CA ARG A 149 5.85 16.24 -0.97
C ARG A 149 4.79 16.96 -1.79
N ILE A 150 5.20 17.45 -2.95
CA ILE A 150 4.42 18.24 -3.89
C ILE A 150 3.07 17.60 -4.26
N PRO A 151 2.07 18.37 -4.72
CA PRO A 151 0.60 18.21 -4.68
C PRO A 151 0.05 17.05 -5.50
N ARG A 152 0.75 16.00 -5.48
CA ARG A 152 0.35 14.79 -6.15
C ARG A 152 -0.84 14.17 -5.48
N TRP A 153 -1.68 13.58 -5.56
CA TRP A 153 -2.45 12.55 -4.89
C TRP A 153 -3.42 13.09 -3.85
N THR A 154 -4.45 13.68 -4.35
CA THR A 154 -5.74 13.47 -3.74
C THR A 154 -6.24 12.10 -4.21
N LEU A 155 -6.81 11.33 -3.31
CA LEU A 155 -7.21 9.94 -3.56
C LEU A 155 -8.57 9.64 -2.93
N PRO A 156 -9.31 8.66 -3.45
CA PRO A 156 -10.38 8.04 -2.67
C PRO A 156 -9.78 7.48 -1.38
N HIS A 157 -10.51 7.61 -0.28
CA HIS A 157 -10.01 7.25 1.04
C HIS A 157 -11.16 6.77 1.94
N LEU A 158 -10.85 6.36 3.15
CA LEU A 158 -11.86 6.04 4.16
C LEU A 158 -11.93 7.15 5.20
N ALA A 159 -13.12 7.64 5.48
CA ALA A 159 -13.41 8.32 6.72
C ALA A 159 -13.76 7.26 7.76
N VAL A 160 -13.12 7.32 8.93
CA VAL A 160 -13.31 6.31 10.00
C VAL A 160 -13.80 6.94 11.28
N ASN A 161 -14.62 6.19 12.01
CA ASN A 161 -14.95 6.44 13.41
C ASN A 161 -14.55 5.19 14.20
N VAL A 162 -13.47 5.31 14.97
CA VAL A 162 -12.83 4.14 15.59
C VAL A 162 -13.65 3.56 16.72
N GLU A 163 -14.23 4.39 17.60
CA GLU A 163 -15.05 3.91 18.72
C GLU A 163 -16.40 3.34 18.27
N ALA A 164 -17.01 3.95 17.26
CA ALA A 164 -18.26 3.44 16.69
C ALA A 164 -18.03 2.22 15.78
N GLU A 165 -16.78 1.86 15.52
CA GLU A 165 -16.38 0.80 14.56
C GLU A 165 -17.03 0.96 13.17
N THR A 166 -17.14 2.20 12.68
CA THR A 166 -17.76 2.53 11.38
C THR A 166 -16.77 3.20 10.44
N PHE A 167 -17.07 3.14 9.15
CA PHE A 167 -16.34 3.85 8.11
C PHE A 167 -17.25 4.23 6.95
N GLU A 168 -16.79 5.21 6.17
CA GLU A 168 -17.41 5.65 4.92
C GLU A 168 -16.36 5.66 3.79
N GLU A 169 -16.75 5.17 2.59
CA GLU A 169 -15.92 5.23 1.39
C GLU A 169 -16.06 6.62 0.77
N MET A 170 -14.98 7.44 0.83
CA MET A 170 -14.96 8.83 0.36
C MET A 170 -14.39 8.91 -1.06
N ALA A 171 -15.02 9.74 -1.89
CA ALA A 171 -14.57 10.00 -3.25
C ALA A 171 -13.25 10.78 -3.28
N ASN A 172 -12.53 10.69 -4.42
CA ASN A 172 -11.35 11.50 -4.65
C ASN A 172 -11.73 12.99 -4.76
N PRO A 173 -11.16 13.88 -3.93
CA PRO A 173 -11.42 15.32 -4.03
C PRO A 173 -11.06 15.96 -5.39
N CYS A 174 -10.05 15.42 -6.08
CA CYS A 174 -9.66 15.86 -7.42
C CYS A 174 -9.66 14.67 -8.39
N PRO A 175 -10.83 14.22 -8.88
CA PRO A 175 -10.96 13.01 -9.67
C PRO A 175 -10.46 13.14 -11.10
N THR A 176 -10.20 14.35 -11.61
CA THR A 176 -9.74 14.62 -12.97
C THR A 176 -8.43 15.41 -12.97
N HIS A 177 -7.75 15.47 -14.11
CA HIS A 177 -6.56 16.31 -14.30
C HIS A 177 -6.82 17.77 -13.97
N ASP A 178 -7.95 18.30 -14.42
CA ASP A 178 -8.26 19.72 -14.28
C ASP A 178 -8.66 20.08 -12.84
N ASP A 179 -9.20 19.13 -12.08
CA ASP A 179 -9.52 19.33 -10.67
C ASP A 179 -8.27 19.62 -9.82
N HIS A 180 -7.09 19.11 -10.21
CA HIS A 180 -5.86 19.34 -9.45
C HIS A 180 -5.48 20.82 -9.33
N TYR A 181 -5.95 21.68 -10.27
CA TYR A 181 -5.72 23.13 -10.18
C TYR A 181 -6.50 23.79 -9.05
N LYS A 182 -7.55 23.16 -8.52
CA LYS A 182 -8.27 23.61 -7.31
C LYS A 182 -7.36 23.62 -6.09
N LEU A 183 -6.33 22.75 -6.05
CA LEU A 183 -5.34 22.74 -4.97
C LEU A 183 -4.48 24.02 -4.90
N CYS A 184 -4.52 24.87 -5.94
CA CYS A 184 -3.84 26.18 -5.95
C CYS A 184 -4.69 27.29 -5.32
N ASP A 185 -5.97 27.02 -5.02
CA ASP A 185 -6.92 27.96 -4.40
C ASP A 185 -6.97 27.72 -2.88
N PRO A 186 -6.46 28.66 -2.04
CA PRO A 186 -6.45 28.52 -0.58
C PRO A 186 -7.85 28.36 0.02
N ASP A 187 -8.83 29.08 -0.52
CA ASP A 187 -10.19 29.06 0.02
C ASP A 187 -10.86 27.72 -0.26
N TRP A 188 -10.68 27.19 -1.48
CA TRP A 188 -11.15 25.86 -1.82
C TRP A 188 -10.48 24.76 -0.98
N VAL A 189 -9.14 24.84 -0.81
CA VAL A 189 -8.39 23.86 0.01
C VAL A 189 -8.85 23.91 1.47
N TRP A 190 -9.07 25.10 2.02
CA TRP A 190 -9.60 25.24 3.38
C TRP A 190 -10.98 24.58 3.51
N GLU A 191 -11.94 24.93 2.64
CA GLU A 191 -13.29 24.35 2.69
C GLU A 191 -13.28 22.83 2.49
N GLN A 192 -12.40 22.30 1.63
CA GLN A 192 -12.32 20.87 1.35
C GLN A 192 -11.72 20.05 2.48
N PHE A 193 -10.72 20.59 3.20
CA PHE A 193 -9.89 19.79 4.11
C PHE A 193 -9.88 20.25 5.56
N LYS A 194 -10.58 21.34 5.93
CA LYS A 194 -10.61 21.87 7.31
C LYS A 194 -11.11 20.84 8.34
N GLU A 195 -12.01 19.95 7.93
CA GLU A 195 -12.57 18.90 8.77
C GLU A 195 -11.88 17.53 8.61
N ASP A 196 -10.88 17.42 7.71
CA ASP A 196 -10.16 16.17 7.49
C ASP A 196 -9.29 15.82 8.70
N PRO A 197 -9.49 14.65 9.35
CA PRO A 197 -8.76 14.29 10.57
C PRO A 197 -7.26 14.12 10.36
N THR A 198 -6.83 13.64 9.20
CA THR A 198 -5.40 13.52 8.85
C THR A 198 -4.77 14.91 8.69
N VAL A 199 -5.50 15.85 8.07
CA VAL A 199 -5.03 17.25 7.97
C VAL A 199 -4.92 17.87 9.35
N ARG A 200 -5.92 17.66 10.22
CA ARG A 200 -5.90 18.11 11.62
C ARG A 200 -4.67 17.57 12.37
N ALA A 201 -4.43 16.26 12.31
CA ALA A 201 -3.29 15.61 12.94
C ALA A 201 -1.94 16.13 12.42
N CYS A 202 -1.82 16.36 11.10
CA CYS A 202 -0.62 16.90 10.50
C CYS A 202 -0.41 18.38 10.84
N ALA A 203 -1.47 19.18 10.87
CA ALA A 203 -1.41 20.59 11.23
C ALA A 203 -0.99 20.77 12.70
N ALA A 204 -1.57 20.00 13.62
CA ALA A 204 -1.22 20.02 15.03
C ALA A 204 0.26 19.72 15.30
N ARG A 205 0.84 18.75 14.55
CA ARG A 205 2.25 18.34 14.68
C ARG A 205 3.25 19.25 13.97
N LYS A 206 2.81 20.07 13.02
CA LYS A 206 3.66 20.98 12.25
C LYS A 206 3.58 22.44 12.70
N ALA A 207 2.68 22.76 13.62
CA ALA A 207 2.55 24.10 14.16
C ALA A 207 3.80 24.45 14.97
N ASP A 208 4.31 25.68 14.81
CA ASP A 208 5.41 26.23 15.62
C ASP A 208 4.98 26.55 17.07
N VAL A 209 3.95 25.89 17.54
CA VAL A 209 3.39 26.01 18.90
C VAL A 209 3.36 24.64 19.56
N ALA A 210 3.54 24.62 20.88
CA ALA A 210 3.40 23.37 21.62
C ALA A 210 2.03 22.76 21.40
N VAL A 211 1.97 21.46 21.13
CA VAL A 211 0.71 20.73 20.99
C VAL A 211 -0.02 20.74 22.32
N SER A 212 -1.26 21.21 22.35
CA SER A 212 -2.09 21.27 23.53
C SER A 212 -3.11 20.14 23.59
N ASP A 213 -3.69 19.88 24.80
CA ASP A 213 -4.79 18.94 24.98
C ASP A 213 -5.99 19.27 24.09
N GLY A 214 -6.28 20.58 23.90
CA GLY A 214 -7.36 21.00 22.99
C GLY A 214 -7.11 20.62 21.52
N LEU A 215 -5.86 20.65 21.05
CA LEU A 215 -5.52 20.14 19.72
C LEU A 215 -5.63 18.63 19.65
N ALA A 216 -5.23 17.91 20.71
CA ALA A 216 -5.38 16.46 20.76
C ALA A 216 -6.87 16.04 20.77
N ALA A 217 -7.72 16.73 21.54
CA ALA A 217 -9.17 16.51 21.56
C ALA A 217 -9.80 16.77 20.17
N TRP A 218 -9.39 17.85 19.49
CA TRP A 218 -9.87 18.15 18.13
C TRP A 218 -9.51 17.06 17.10
N VAL A 219 -8.32 16.45 17.24
CA VAL A 219 -7.91 15.30 16.40
C VAL A 219 -8.68 14.03 16.80
N ALA A 220 -8.92 13.82 18.10
CA ALA A 220 -9.71 12.70 18.62
C ALA A 220 -11.11 12.70 18.03
N GLU A 221 -11.82 13.85 18.10
CA GLU A 221 -13.14 14.02 17.47
C GLU A 221 -13.15 13.61 16.00
N GLY A 222 -12.13 14.02 15.24
CA GLY A 222 -12.06 13.77 13.80
C GLY A 222 -11.91 12.30 13.43
N PHE A 223 -11.25 11.49 14.26
CA PHE A 223 -11.10 10.03 14.07
C PHE A 223 -12.14 9.22 14.87
N GLY A 224 -13.04 9.89 15.62
CA GLY A 224 -14.05 9.25 16.44
C GLY A 224 -13.47 8.56 17.66
N PHE A 225 -12.47 9.14 18.30
CA PHE A 225 -12.01 8.77 19.61
C PHE A 225 -12.67 9.66 20.69
N SER A 226 -12.74 9.17 21.92
CA SER A 226 -13.08 10.00 23.07
C SER A 226 -12.01 11.06 23.33
N ASP A 227 -12.41 12.19 23.94
CA ASP A 227 -11.51 13.32 24.21
C ASP A 227 -10.34 12.96 25.13
N ASP A 228 -10.48 11.93 25.95
CA ASP A 228 -9.48 11.40 26.88
C ASP A 228 -8.72 10.18 26.36
N ALA A 229 -8.98 9.76 25.10
CA ALA A 229 -8.28 8.64 24.49
C ALA A 229 -6.77 8.81 24.61
N PHE A 230 -6.10 7.78 25.16
CA PHE A 230 -4.65 7.79 25.42
C PHE A 230 -4.20 8.96 26.33
N GLY A 231 -5.03 9.38 27.28
CA GLY A 231 -4.80 10.53 28.15
C GLY A 231 -3.59 10.42 29.09
N ASP A 232 -2.97 9.24 29.19
CA ASP A 232 -1.71 8.97 29.86
C ASP A 232 -0.47 9.42 29.08
N LEU A 233 -0.64 9.81 27.79
CA LEU A 233 0.42 10.28 26.93
C LEU A 233 0.41 11.80 26.81
N GLU A 234 1.60 12.39 26.56
CA GLU A 234 1.71 13.79 26.16
C GLU A 234 0.92 14.08 24.86
N PRO A 235 0.35 15.29 24.67
CA PRO A 235 -0.58 15.59 23.58
C PRO A 235 -0.06 15.24 22.18
N GLU A 236 1.21 15.47 21.89
CA GLU A 236 1.82 15.11 20.59
C GLU A 236 1.84 13.59 20.38
N ALA A 237 2.23 12.82 21.42
CA ALA A 237 2.24 11.35 21.36
C ALA A 237 0.83 10.77 21.26
N ARG A 238 -0.17 11.42 21.89
CA ARG A 238 -1.60 11.08 21.74
C ARG A 238 -2.05 11.20 20.30
N ILE A 239 -1.76 12.34 19.65
CA ILE A 239 -2.11 12.57 18.25
C ILE A 239 -1.47 11.53 17.34
N GLU A 240 -0.19 11.23 17.56
CA GLU A 240 0.51 10.21 16.77
C GLU A 240 -0.12 8.83 16.95
N LYS A 241 -0.47 8.45 18.18
CA LYS A 241 -1.11 7.18 18.48
C LYS A 241 -2.50 7.10 17.89
N MET A 242 -3.35 8.12 18.05
CA MET A 242 -4.69 8.17 17.47
C MET A 242 -4.65 8.05 15.94
N HIS A 243 -3.76 8.79 15.29
CA HIS A 243 -3.60 8.72 13.83
C HIS A 243 -3.19 7.31 13.37
N ARG A 244 -2.27 6.67 14.08
CA ARG A 244 -1.85 5.29 13.80
C ARG A 244 -2.97 4.28 14.02
N GLU A 245 -3.67 4.32 15.13
CA GLU A 245 -4.76 3.38 15.42
C GLU A 245 -5.93 3.57 14.44
N ALA A 246 -6.25 4.80 14.03
CA ALA A 246 -7.23 5.07 12.97
C ALA A 246 -6.79 4.49 11.61
N ALA A 247 -5.51 4.60 11.27
CA ALA A 247 -4.94 4.02 10.05
C ALA A 247 -4.99 2.48 10.04
N LEU A 248 -4.67 1.85 11.17
CA LEU A 248 -4.75 0.40 11.34
C LEU A 248 -6.19 -0.08 11.33
N PHE A 249 -7.11 0.65 11.96
CA PHE A 249 -8.56 0.37 11.92
C PHE A 249 -9.08 0.46 10.47
N ALA A 250 -8.70 1.50 9.72
CA ALA A 250 -9.06 1.59 8.29
C ALA A 250 -8.58 0.36 7.50
N THR A 251 -7.38 -0.14 7.79
CA THR A 251 -6.87 -1.37 7.15
C THR A 251 -7.72 -2.60 7.51
N ARG A 252 -8.17 -2.73 8.77
CA ARG A 252 -9.10 -3.80 9.17
C ARG A 252 -10.38 -3.73 8.34
N CYS A 253 -10.97 -2.53 8.20
CA CYS A 253 -12.16 -2.32 7.38
C CYS A 253 -11.94 -2.72 5.91
N VAL A 254 -10.78 -2.38 5.33
CA VAL A 254 -10.43 -2.78 3.95
C VAL A 254 -10.31 -4.29 3.82
N ILE A 255 -9.66 -4.97 4.76
CA ILE A 255 -9.52 -6.43 4.73
C ILE A 255 -10.90 -7.09 4.81
N GLU A 256 -11.79 -6.63 5.70
CA GLU A 256 -13.17 -7.13 5.76
C GLU A 256 -13.96 -6.91 4.46
N MET A 257 -13.75 -5.77 3.81
CA MET A 257 -14.34 -5.53 2.48
C MET A 257 -13.77 -6.49 1.43
N ALA A 258 -12.46 -6.79 1.49
CA ALA A 258 -11.81 -7.73 0.58
C ALA A 258 -12.27 -9.17 0.81
N GLU A 259 -12.47 -9.59 2.06
CA GLU A 259 -13.03 -10.89 2.43
C GLU A 259 -14.46 -11.02 1.88
N ARG A 260 -15.33 -10.04 2.13
CA ARG A 260 -16.69 -10.03 1.58
C ARG A 260 -16.72 -10.07 0.05
N PHE A 261 -15.76 -9.38 -0.60
CA PHE A 261 -15.61 -9.42 -2.05
C PHE A 261 -15.19 -10.83 -2.53
N ALA A 262 -14.19 -11.42 -1.90
CA ALA A 262 -13.70 -12.76 -2.25
C ALA A 262 -14.80 -13.82 -2.07
N ASP A 263 -15.49 -13.80 -0.94
CA ASP A 263 -16.59 -14.73 -0.64
C ASP A 263 -17.74 -14.61 -1.64
N LYS A 264 -18.16 -13.37 -1.91
CA LYS A 264 -19.22 -13.10 -2.91
C LYS A 264 -18.89 -13.66 -4.29
N HIS A 265 -17.62 -13.64 -4.67
CA HIS A 265 -17.14 -14.09 -5.97
C HIS A 265 -16.54 -15.51 -5.93
N GLN A 266 -16.64 -16.22 -4.78
CA GLN A 266 -16.09 -17.56 -4.59
C GLN A 266 -14.58 -17.62 -4.89
N ARG A 267 -13.82 -16.62 -4.41
CA ARG A 267 -12.37 -16.53 -4.55
C ARG A 267 -11.69 -16.77 -3.21
N LYS A 268 -10.47 -17.24 -3.24
CA LYS A 268 -9.64 -17.39 -2.06
C LYS A 268 -8.79 -16.11 -1.88
N LEU A 269 -8.78 -15.55 -0.67
CA LEU A 269 -8.01 -14.35 -0.32
C LEU A 269 -6.83 -14.69 0.57
N MET A 270 -5.67 -14.11 0.26
CA MET A 270 -4.50 -14.05 1.15
C MET A 270 -4.19 -12.58 1.45
N VAL A 271 -4.02 -12.25 2.72
CA VAL A 271 -3.48 -10.97 3.17
C VAL A 271 -1.97 -11.14 3.37
N LEU A 272 -1.20 -10.32 2.66
CA LEU A 272 0.25 -10.31 2.72
C LEU A 272 0.72 -9.03 3.38
N LEU A 273 1.49 -9.12 4.44
CA LEU A 273 2.09 -7.98 5.11
C LEU A 273 3.55 -7.84 4.68
N SER A 274 3.88 -6.73 4.04
CA SER A 274 5.24 -6.41 3.60
C SER A 274 5.72 -5.10 4.21
N PHE A 275 7.04 -4.91 4.27
CA PHE A 275 7.61 -3.80 5.03
C PHE A 275 8.85 -3.23 4.35
N GLY A 276 9.09 -1.94 4.57
CA GLY A 276 10.36 -1.30 4.26
C GLY A 276 11.47 -1.73 5.23
N SER A 277 12.72 -1.51 4.84
CA SER A 277 13.91 -1.90 5.61
C SER A 277 13.87 -1.47 7.07
N ARG A 278 13.32 -0.27 7.36
CA ARG A 278 13.21 0.25 8.73
C ARG A 278 12.40 -0.67 9.66
N HIS A 279 11.22 -1.11 9.21
CA HIS A 279 10.34 -1.95 10.04
C HIS A 279 10.81 -3.40 10.11
N ILE A 280 11.46 -3.90 9.03
CA ILE A 280 12.16 -5.18 9.12
C ILE A 280 13.30 -5.10 10.13
N ARG A 281 14.15 -4.06 10.07
CA ARG A 281 15.22 -3.85 11.05
C ARG A 281 14.71 -3.83 12.50
N GLN A 282 13.61 -3.11 12.75
CA GLN A 282 12.98 -3.09 14.07
C GLN A 282 12.55 -4.49 14.51
N ALA A 283 11.96 -5.27 13.61
CA ALA A 283 11.54 -6.64 13.89
C ALA A 283 12.71 -7.60 14.12
N LEU A 284 13.86 -7.41 13.44
CA LEU A 284 15.08 -8.19 13.66
C LEU A 284 15.74 -7.89 15.01
N LEU A 285 15.49 -6.72 15.58
CA LEU A 285 16.00 -6.25 16.88
C LEU A 285 14.97 -6.38 18.00
N ASP A 286 13.92 -7.15 17.79
CA ASP A 286 12.82 -7.40 18.74
C ASP A 286 12.18 -6.11 19.32
N ALA A 287 12.22 -5.02 18.54
CA ALA A 287 11.53 -3.79 18.92
C ALA A 287 10.00 -3.95 18.82
N PRO A 288 9.21 -3.19 19.62
CA PRO A 288 7.76 -3.22 19.54
C PRO A 288 7.25 -2.95 18.10
N LEU A 289 6.29 -3.74 17.65
CA LEU A 289 5.70 -3.60 16.34
C LEU A 289 4.65 -2.49 16.34
N PHE A 290 4.70 -1.62 15.34
CA PHE A 290 3.76 -0.49 15.23
C PHE A 290 2.33 -0.93 14.92
N ASP A 291 2.18 -2.10 14.33
CA ASP A 291 0.95 -2.69 13.81
C ASP A 291 0.41 -3.85 14.69
N GLN A 292 0.83 -3.94 15.95
CA GLN A 292 0.45 -5.05 16.85
C GLN A 292 -1.07 -5.22 16.96
N THR A 293 -1.83 -4.11 17.04
CA THR A 293 -3.29 -4.17 17.14
C THR A 293 -3.95 -4.80 15.89
N LEU A 294 -3.37 -4.58 14.70
CA LEU A 294 -3.79 -5.24 13.47
C LEU A 294 -3.43 -6.72 13.47
N LEU A 295 -2.23 -7.08 13.93
CA LEU A 295 -1.80 -8.49 14.02
C LEU A 295 -2.69 -9.29 14.98
N ASP A 296 -3.00 -8.75 16.14
CA ASP A 296 -3.88 -9.38 17.14
C ASP A 296 -5.30 -9.57 16.61
N TRP A 297 -5.75 -8.67 15.75
CA TRP A 297 -7.04 -8.78 15.08
C TRP A 297 -6.99 -9.83 13.96
N LEU A 298 -5.95 -9.84 13.11
CA LEU A 298 -5.76 -10.82 12.03
C LEU A 298 -5.62 -12.25 12.58
N ALA A 299 -4.96 -12.43 13.72
CA ALA A 299 -4.79 -13.75 14.35
C ALA A 299 -6.11 -14.44 14.75
N LYS A 300 -7.21 -13.69 14.81
CA LYS A 300 -8.55 -14.19 15.15
C LYS A 300 -9.41 -14.53 13.91
N ARG A 301 -8.84 -14.41 12.71
CA ARG A 301 -9.56 -14.59 11.44
C ARG A 301 -9.09 -15.84 10.70
N ASP A 302 -10.00 -16.42 9.92
CA ASP A 302 -9.71 -17.60 9.10
C ASP A 302 -8.96 -17.24 7.80
N THR A 303 -8.89 -15.95 7.45
CA THR A 303 -8.18 -15.49 6.25
C THR A 303 -6.70 -15.79 6.34
N LEU A 304 -6.16 -16.42 5.30
CA LEU A 304 -4.73 -16.72 5.24
C LEU A 304 -3.93 -15.42 5.27
N MET A 305 -3.09 -15.27 6.30
CA MET A 305 -2.18 -14.16 6.46
C MET A 305 -0.73 -14.63 6.38
N VAL A 306 0.11 -13.86 5.70
CA VAL A 306 1.57 -14.05 5.66
C VAL A 306 2.24 -12.75 6.07
N ASP A 307 3.02 -12.79 7.15
CA ASP A 307 3.87 -11.70 7.61
C ASP A 307 5.32 -11.95 7.14
N LEU A 308 5.83 -11.11 6.27
CA LEU A 308 7.18 -11.30 5.73
C LEU A 308 8.30 -11.08 6.75
N ARG A 309 8.03 -10.43 7.87
CA ARG A 309 9.00 -10.28 8.97
C ARG A 309 9.48 -11.64 9.49
N ASP A 310 8.59 -12.63 9.49
CA ASP A 310 8.94 -13.98 9.97
C ASP A 310 10.01 -14.64 9.11
N ALA A 311 9.93 -14.50 7.79
CA ALA A 311 10.95 -15.00 6.88
C ALA A 311 12.30 -14.30 7.10
N PHE A 312 12.26 -12.96 7.27
CA PHE A 312 13.48 -12.19 7.57
C PHE A 312 14.11 -12.61 8.91
N ARG A 313 13.31 -12.80 9.96
CA ARG A 313 13.80 -13.29 11.27
C ARG A 313 14.47 -14.67 11.16
N LEU A 314 13.81 -15.62 10.47
CA LEU A 314 14.31 -16.97 10.28
C LEU A 314 15.64 -17.01 9.49
N ASP A 315 15.77 -16.16 8.48
CA ASP A 315 17.00 -16.10 7.68
C ASP A 315 18.11 -15.34 8.42
N PHE A 316 17.79 -14.21 9.03
CA PHE A 316 18.72 -13.41 9.82
C PHE A 316 19.32 -14.18 10.99
N ALA A 317 18.56 -15.03 11.66
CA ALA A 317 19.05 -15.88 12.76
C ALA A 317 20.18 -16.84 12.35
N ARG A 318 20.38 -17.08 11.06
CA ARG A 318 21.45 -17.88 10.47
C ARG A 318 22.61 -17.03 9.95
N SER A 319 22.47 -15.71 10.01
CA SER A 319 23.48 -14.74 9.55
C SER A 319 24.43 -14.37 10.71
N SER A 320 25.67 -14.06 10.37
CA SER A 320 26.63 -13.44 11.29
C SER A 320 26.74 -11.91 11.12
N LEU A 321 25.93 -11.34 10.25
CA LEU A 321 25.92 -9.90 9.93
C LEU A 321 25.07 -9.14 10.96
N ASP A 322 25.38 -7.87 11.16
CA ASP A 322 24.43 -6.94 11.81
C ASP A 322 23.21 -6.69 10.90
N ALA A 323 22.13 -6.17 11.49
CA ALA A 323 20.85 -6.00 10.79
C ALA A 323 20.95 -5.05 9.58
N ASP A 324 21.73 -3.99 9.65
CA ASP A 324 21.87 -3.02 8.56
C ASP A 324 22.66 -3.62 7.37
N THR A 325 23.76 -4.26 7.64
CA THR A 325 24.58 -4.98 6.64
C THR A 325 23.77 -6.13 6.00
N TYR A 326 22.98 -6.85 6.81
CA TYR A 326 22.11 -7.92 6.32
C TYR A 326 21.04 -7.41 5.36
N LEU A 327 20.39 -6.27 5.68
CA LEU A 327 19.29 -5.73 4.91
C LEU A 327 19.71 -4.94 3.65
N ALA A 328 20.92 -4.39 3.63
CA ALA A 328 21.40 -3.54 2.53
C ALA A 328 21.23 -4.15 1.12
N PRO A 329 21.46 -5.45 0.87
CA PRO A 329 21.29 -6.04 -0.46
C PRO A 329 19.83 -6.17 -0.93
N PHE A 330 18.85 -6.08 -0.01
CA PHE A 330 17.44 -6.31 -0.32
C PHE A 330 16.69 -5.04 -0.69
N TYR A 331 17.21 -3.86 -0.32
CA TYR A 331 16.50 -2.59 -0.46
C TYR A 331 17.34 -1.52 -1.15
N ASN A 332 16.71 -0.80 -2.08
CA ASN A 332 17.19 0.45 -2.69
C ASN A 332 16.03 1.44 -2.78
N GLY A 333 15.48 1.83 -1.60
CA GLY A 333 14.18 2.49 -1.54
C GLY A 333 13.03 1.48 -1.61
N HIS A 334 12.90 0.74 -2.71
CA HIS A 334 12.08 -0.47 -2.83
C HIS A 334 12.96 -1.72 -2.77
N HIS A 335 12.35 -2.89 -3.03
CA HIS A 335 13.13 -4.13 -3.13
C HIS A 335 14.03 -4.12 -4.37
N THR A 336 15.29 -4.46 -4.19
CA THR A 336 16.21 -4.79 -5.28
C THR A 336 15.75 -6.07 -6.01
N PRO A 337 16.34 -6.47 -7.16
CA PRO A 337 16.09 -7.80 -7.72
C PRO A 337 16.32 -8.92 -6.70
N ARG A 338 17.37 -8.81 -5.85
CA ARG A 338 17.63 -9.75 -4.76
C ARG A 338 16.54 -9.72 -3.68
N GLY A 339 16.03 -8.53 -3.35
CA GLY A 339 14.91 -8.37 -2.42
C GLY A 339 13.63 -9.00 -2.95
N ASN A 340 13.30 -8.80 -4.22
CA ASN A 340 12.17 -9.44 -4.88
C ASN A 340 12.31 -10.96 -4.95
N PHE A 341 13.52 -11.48 -5.20
CA PHE A 341 13.78 -12.91 -5.14
C PHE A 341 13.56 -13.47 -3.73
N PHE A 342 14.08 -12.78 -2.70
CA PHE A 342 13.87 -13.18 -1.29
C PHE A 342 12.39 -13.18 -0.92
N PHE A 343 11.65 -12.17 -1.35
CA PHE A 343 10.20 -12.07 -1.15
C PHE A 343 9.48 -13.28 -1.75
N ALA A 344 9.81 -13.63 -3.00
CA ALA A 344 9.25 -14.79 -3.68
C ALA A 344 9.58 -16.10 -2.93
N TRP A 345 10.84 -16.25 -2.49
CA TRP A 345 11.27 -17.41 -1.72
C TRP A 345 10.48 -17.52 -0.40
N ALA A 346 10.33 -16.43 0.33
CA ALA A 346 9.60 -16.38 1.60
C ALA A 346 8.14 -16.80 1.46
N LEU A 347 7.49 -16.41 0.36
CA LEU A 347 6.08 -16.68 0.11
C LEU A 347 5.84 -18.07 -0.52
N LYS A 348 6.80 -18.61 -1.23
CA LYS A 348 6.64 -19.82 -2.06
C LYS A 348 6.02 -21.00 -1.33
N GLY A 349 6.51 -21.36 -0.14
CA GLY A 349 6.01 -22.51 0.61
C GLY A 349 4.52 -22.39 0.96
N ARG A 350 4.15 -21.24 1.52
CA ARG A 350 2.75 -20.94 1.88
C ARG A 350 1.83 -20.91 0.66
N LEU A 351 2.34 -20.38 -0.47
CA LEU A 351 1.56 -20.34 -1.71
C LEU A 351 1.35 -21.75 -2.28
N VAL A 352 2.38 -22.61 -2.30
CA VAL A 352 2.24 -24.01 -2.73
C VAL A 352 1.25 -24.78 -1.84
N GLU A 353 1.29 -24.58 -0.53
CA GLU A 353 0.32 -25.19 0.40
C GLU A 353 -1.12 -24.74 0.13
N TRP A 354 -1.31 -23.47 -0.19
CA TRP A 354 -2.63 -22.83 -0.37
C TRP A 354 -3.30 -23.19 -1.70
N LEU A 355 -2.50 -23.35 -2.77
CA LEU A 355 -3.00 -23.60 -4.12
C LEU A 355 -3.58 -25.01 -4.25
N ASP A 356 -4.77 -25.13 -4.84
CA ASP A 356 -5.44 -26.38 -5.20
C ASP A 356 -6.10 -26.25 -6.59
N PRO A 357 -5.76 -27.07 -7.57
CA PRO A 357 -4.72 -28.10 -7.52
C PRO A 357 -3.32 -27.51 -7.31
N LYS A 358 -2.39 -28.32 -6.79
CA LYS A 358 -0.98 -27.90 -6.63
C LYS A 358 -0.39 -27.43 -7.96
N PRO A 359 0.57 -26.50 -7.95
CA PRO A 359 1.35 -26.14 -9.15
C PRO A 359 2.05 -27.37 -9.74
N LEU A 360 2.23 -27.37 -11.06
CA LEU A 360 2.75 -28.54 -11.78
C LEU A 360 4.02 -29.17 -11.16
N PRO A 361 5.07 -28.42 -10.75
CA PRO A 361 6.27 -28.98 -10.14
C PRO A 361 6.08 -29.62 -8.76
N TYR A 362 4.90 -29.46 -8.17
CA TYR A 362 4.55 -29.92 -6.80
C TYR A 362 3.39 -30.93 -6.80
N ARG A 363 3.08 -31.50 -7.96
CA ARG A 363 2.14 -32.61 -8.09
C ARG A 363 2.91 -33.92 -8.02
N ASP A 364 2.39 -34.86 -7.25
CA ASP A 364 2.88 -36.24 -7.22
C ASP A 364 2.57 -36.96 -8.54
#